data_bcfe2027d2486bbf09c2d46623ed5465
#
_entry.id   bcfe2027d2486bbf09c2d46623ed5465
#
_cell.length_a   1.000
_cell.length_b   1.000
_cell.length_c   1.000
_cell.angle_alpha   90.00
_cell.angle_beta   90.00
_cell.angle_gamma   90.00
#
_symmetry.space_group_name_H-M   'P 1'
#
loop_
_entity.id
_entity.type
_entity.pdbx_description
1 polymer ?
#
loop_
_entity_poly.entity_id
_entity_poly.type
_entity_poly.pdbx_seq_one_letter_code
_entity_poly.pdbx_strand_id
1 'polypeptide(L)'
;RFVDDAEIWTQRLADNFAAAGQSVGVANGGVDGQSSRGHIKAFELWFPNIAGLKPKIVLAYVGINDTAVTGDDASKFDDMRAPELARRVRHYVMNHSVLYNQFRRIRGAFRARGAKLMHGDNSFETGIWKPVNTFIGPAALRAKYSGRLRDYGERLVILAAAIRDFGAEPVFVTQPIGAFRSTGGGLEKLVQPKDVALNPEISDVAFKTMGLFNDATRAVCAAQKLRCIDLAAEVRFQDGDFYDPLHTTPAGSQRVADFLFAALKPFGAGD
;
A
#
# COMPACT_ATOMS: atom_id res chain seq x y z
N ARG A 1 -9.19 6.02 -10.34
CA ARG A 1 -9.11 4.60 -10.05
C ARG A 1 -9.12 3.85 -11.36
N PHE A 2 -8.15 2.95 -11.59
CA PHE A 2 -8.04 2.10 -12.78
C PHE A 2 -8.55 0.69 -12.52
N VAL A 3 -8.79 0.35 -11.25
CA VAL A 3 -9.31 -0.96 -10.84
C VAL A 3 -10.62 -0.74 -10.11
N ASP A 4 -11.64 -1.51 -10.46
CA ASP A 4 -12.93 -1.52 -9.78
C ASP A 4 -12.76 -1.98 -8.32
N ASP A 5 -13.63 -1.51 -7.42
CA ASP A 5 -13.62 -1.94 -6.02
C ASP A 5 -13.80 -3.46 -5.87
N ALA A 6 -14.48 -4.11 -6.81
CA ALA A 6 -14.62 -5.57 -6.88
C ALA A 6 -13.32 -6.30 -7.26
N GLU A 7 -12.33 -5.59 -7.79
CA GLU A 7 -11.10 -6.17 -8.34
C GLU A 7 -9.86 -5.87 -7.52
N ILE A 8 -9.99 -5.10 -6.43
CA ILE A 8 -8.88 -4.84 -5.50
C ILE A 8 -8.55 -6.09 -4.67
N TRP A 9 -7.30 -6.22 -4.23
CA TRP A 9 -6.85 -7.42 -3.52
C TRP A 9 -7.62 -7.70 -2.22
N THR A 10 -8.14 -6.69 -1.53
CA THR A 10 -8.95 -6.89 -0.32
C THR A 10 -10.28 -7.57 -0.62
N GLN A 11 -10.95 -7.20 -1.72
CA GLN A 11 -12.17 -7.87 -2.15
C GLN A 11 -11.87 -9.29 -2.65
N ARG A 12 -10.83 -9.47 -3.45
CA ARG A 12 -10.39 -10.80 -3.89
C ARG A 12 -10.02 -11.72 -2.73
N LEU A 13 -9.45 -11.18 -1.66
CA LEU A 13 -9.18 -11.95 -0.44
C LEU A 13 -10.47 -12.40 0.24
N ALA A 14 -11.49 -11.54 0.32
CA ALA A 14 -12.81 -11.91 0.83
C ALA A 14 -13.45 -13.01 -0.04
N ASP A 15 -13.36 -12.88 -1.35
CA ASP A 15 -13.89 -13.88 -2.31
C ASP A 15 -13.18 -15.24 -2.15
N ASN A 16 -11.88 -15.25 -1.91
CA ASN A 16 -11.11 -16.47 -1.65
C ASN A 16 -11.55 -17.17 -0.37
N PHE A 17 -11.80 -16.43 0.71
CA PHE A 17 -12.36 -16.99 1.94
C PHE A 17 -13.76 -17.55 1.71
N ALA A 18 -14.63 -16.84 1.02
CA ALA A 18 -15.97 -17.31 0.71
C ALA A 18 -15.96 -18.57 -0.17
N ALA A 19 -15.10 -18.62 -1.20
CA ALA A 19 -14.93 -19.80 -2.06
C ALA A 19 -14.42 -21.04 -1.27
N ALA A 20 -13.69 -20.82 -0.19
CA ALA A 20 -13.24 -21.88 0.72
C ALA A 20 -14.30 -22.26 1.78
N GLY A 21 -15.52 -21.71 1.71
CA GLY A 21 -16.59 -21.95 2.68
C GLY A 21 -16.38 -21.28 4.05
N GLN A 22 -15.48 -20.30 4.12
CA GLN A 22 -15.15 -19.59 5.35
C GLN A 22 -15.90 -18.26 5.41
N SER A 23 -16.64 -18.01 6.50
CA SER A 23 -17.36 -16.75 6.73
C SER A 23 -16.42 -15.71 7.35
N VAL A 24 -15.56 -15.11 6.49
CA VAL A 24 -14.62 -14.06 6.90
C VAL A 24 -15.00 -12.75 6.21
N GLY A 25 -15.27 -11.71 6.99
CA GLY A 25 -15.43 -10.35 6.49
C GLY A 25 -14.07 -9.67 6.33
N VAL A 26 -13.83 -9.06 5.18
CA VAL A 26 -12.64 -8.24 4.92
C VAL A 26 -13.06 -6.80 4.74
N ALA A 27 -12.53 -5.89 5.55
CA ALA A 27 -12.76 -4.46 5.43
C ALA A 27 -11.49 -3.75 4.94
N ASN A 28 -11.62 -2.86 3.95
CA ASN A 28 -10.53 -2.03 3.47
C ASN A 28 -10.51 -0.70 4.24
N GLY A 29 -9.53 -0.53 5.13
CA GLY A 29 -9.26 0.70 5.87
C GLY A 29 -8.12 1.54 5.29
N GLY A 30 -7.64 1.22 4.08
CA GLY A 30 -6.55 1.94 3.43
C GLY A 30 -6.97 3.32 2.92
N VAL A 31 -6.08 4.29 3.07
CA VAL A 31 -6.22 5.66 2.53
C VAL A 31 -5.04 5.94 1.61
N ASP A 32 -5.33 6.36 0.37
CA ASP A 32 -4.30 6.66 -0.62
C ASP A 32 -3.29 7.69 -0.09
N GLY A 33 -2.01 7.38 -0.21
CA GLY A 33 -0.92 8.27 0.20
C GLY A 33 -0.66 8.35 1.72
N GLN A 34 -1.39 7.58 2.54
CA GLN A 34 -1.22 7.56 3.97
C GLN A 34 0.05 6.81 4.38
N SER A 35 0.84 7.39 5.28
CA SER A 35 2.00 6.73 5.92
C SER A 35 1.61 6.00 7.20
N SER A 36 2.58 5.32 7.84
CA SER A 36 2.38 4.70 9.16
C SER A 36 1.86 5.68 10.22
N ARG A 37 2.16 6.98 10.11
CA ARG A 37 1.60 8.03 11.01
C ARG A 37 0.10 8.14 10.90
N GLY A 38 -0.41 8.20 9.68
CA GLY A 38 -1.85 8.28 9.44
C GLY A 38 -2.55 6.99 9.85
N HIS A 39 -1.92 5.84 9.66
CA HIS A 39 -2.47 4.57 10.15
C HIS A 39 -2.59 4.52 11.67
N ILE A 40 -1.59 5.02 12.42
CA ILE A 40 -1.68 5.14 13.89
C ILE A 40 -2.87 6.04 14.26
N LYS A 41 -2.99 7.22 13.64
CA LYS A 41 -4.12 8.12 13.90
C LYS A 41 -5.48 7.52 13.54
N ALA A 42 -5.54 6.61 12.57
CA ALA A 42 -6.79 5.94 12.23
C ALA A 42 -7.32 5.09 13.39
N PHE A 43 -6.44 4.47 14.18
CA PHE A 43 -6.82 3.76 15.40
C PHE A 43 -7.24 4.69 16.54
N GLU A 44 -6.77 5.92 16.55
CA GLU A 44 -7.16 6.91 17.56
C GLU A 44 -8.48 7.61 17.23
N LEU A 45 -8.67 7.98 15.94
CA LEU A 45 -9.68 8.96 15.54
C LEU A 45 -10.78 8.40 14.65
N TRP A 46 -10.57 7.28 14.00
CA TRP A 46 -11.49 6.79 12.97
C TRP A 46 -12.09 5.42 13.31
N PHE A 47 -11.26 4.38 13.41
CA PHE A 47 -11.76 3.01 13.58
C PHE A 47 -12.61 2.80 14.84
N PRO A 48 -12.30 3.42 16.00
CA PRO A 48 -13.15 3.30 17.18
C PRO A 48 -14.57 3.86 17.01
N ASN A 49 -14.75 4.77 16.03
CA ASN A 49 -16.04 5.40 15.73
C ASN A 49 -16.87 4.62 14.69
N ILE A 50 -16.38 3.49 14.18
CA ILE A 50 -17.12 2.63 13.25
C ILE A 50 -17.89 1.59 14.06
N ALA A 51 -19.21 1.74 14.09
CA ALA A 51 -20.07 0.81 14.84
C ALA A 51 -19.88 -0.64 14.36
N GLY A 52 -19.63 -1.54 15.28
CA GLY A 52 -19.49 -2.97 15.00
C GLY A 52 -18.16 -3.40 14.38
N LEU A 53 -17.20 -2.49 14.14
CA LEU A 53 -15.88 -2.85 13.65
C LEU A 53 -15.05 -3.52 14.77
N LYS A 54 -14.93 -4.84 14.70
CA LYS A 54 -14.15 -5.66 15.64
C LYS A 54 -13.33 -6.69 14.87
N PRO A 55 -12.27 -6.28 14.18
CA PRO A 55 -11.43 -7.22 13.42
C PRO A 55 -10.66 -8.13 14.38
N LYS A 56 -10.53 -9.41 14.03
CA LYS A 56 -9.62 -10.34 14.72
C LYS A 56 -8.16 -10.07 14.32
N ILE A 57 -7.95 -9.67 13.07
CA ILE A 57 -6.63 -9.42 12.46
C ILE A 57 -6.65 -8.08 11.73
N VAL A 58 -5.57 -7.34 11.82
CA VAL A 58 -5.29 -6.17 10.98
C VAL A 58 -4.07 -6.44 10.12
N LEU A 59 -4.25 -6.47 8.81
CA LEU A 59 -3.15 -6.52 7.84
C LEU A 59 -2.60 -5.11 7.64
N ALA A 60 -1.42 -4.83 8.19
CA ALA A 60 -0.71 -3.57 8.02
C ALA A 60 0.21 -3.66 6.79
N TYR A 61 -0.32 -3.30 5.61
CA TYR A 61 0.42 -3.23 4.34
C TYR A 61 0.96 -1.82 4.17
N VAL A 62 2.10 -1.53 4.79
CA VAL A 62 2.65 -0.18 5.00
C VAL A 62 4.12 -0.10 4.58
N GLY A 63 4.62 1.12 4.32
CA GLY A 63 6.05 1.38 4.08
C GLY A 63 6.31 2.27 2.87
N ILE A 64 5.61 2.10 1.74
CA ILE A 64 5.91 2.86 0.51
C ILE A 64 5.78 4.37 0.72
N ASN A 65 4.73 4.83 1.39
CA ASN A 65 4.53 6.24 1.67
C ASN A 65 5.49 6.76 2.75
N ASP A 66 5.97 5.88 3.62
CA ASP A 66 6.97 6.21 4.65
C ASP A 66 8.34 6.51 4.06
N THR A 67 8.66 6.00 2.88
CA THR A 67 9.92 6.32 2.18
C THR A 67 10.05 7.81 1.87
N ALA A 68 8.93 8.53 1.74
CA ALA A 68 8.87 9.96 1.44
C ALA A 68 8.72 10.84 2.69
N VAL A 69 8.38 10.27 3.87
CA VAL A 69 8.21 11.04 5.11
C VAL A 69 9.55 11.49 5.67
N THR A 70 9.70 12.79 5.90
CA THR A 70 10.91 13.40 6.47
C THR A 70 10.56 14.16 7.76
N GLY A 71 11.29 13.88 8.84
CA GLY A 71 11.13 14.59 10.11
C GLY A 71 9.70 14.55 10.66
N ASP A 72 9.26 15.69 11.18
CA ASP A 72 7.88 15.86 11.72
C ASP A 72 6.84 16.19 10.67
N ASP A 73 7.23 16.31 9.40
CA ASP A 73 6.31 16.61 8.30
C ASP A 73 5.35 15.43 8.09
N ALA A 74 4.17 15.54 8.69
CA ALA A 74 3.07 14.66 8.38
C ALA A 74 2.64 14.88 6.93
N SER A 75 2.50 13.81 6.16
CA SER A 75 1.83 13.89 4.87
C SER A 75 0.46 14.56 5.06
N LYS A 76 0.02 15.37 4.09
CA LYS A 76 -1.36 15.91 4.09
C LYS A 76 -2.43 14.82 4.21
N PHE A 77 -2.08 13.58 3.89
CA PHE A 77 -2.94 12.40 4.00
C PHE A 77 -2.92 11.78 5.39
N ASP A 78 -1.93 12.13 6.23
CA ASP A 78 -1.83 11.71 7.63
C ASP A 78 -2.60 12.65 8.58
N ASP A 79 -3.10 13.79 8.09
CA ASP A 79 -3.89 14.73 8.89
C ASP A 79 -5.35 14.27 8.94
N MET A 80 -5.66 13.51 9.98
CA MET A 80 -6.99 13.00 10.27
C MET A 80 -7.75 13.87 11.29
N ARG A 81 -7.40 15.14 11.44
CA ARG A 81 -8.12 16.05 12.35
C ARG A 81 -9.60 16.08 12.03
N ALA A 82 -10.42 16.13 13.07
CA ALA A 82 -11.86 16.29 12.92
C ALA A 82 -12.16 17.45 11.97
N PRO A 83 -12.94 17.24 10.92
CA PRO A 83 -13.19 18.31 9.95
C PRO A 83 -13.90 19.48 10.61
N GLU A 84 -13.41 20.70 10.37
CA GLU A 84 -14.12 21.94 10.70
C GLU A 84 -15.57 21.89 10.17
N LEU A 85 -16.47 22.61 10.79
CA LEU A 85 -17.89 22.62 10.43
C LEU A 85 -18.12 22.72 8.91
N ALA A 86 -17.36 23.59 8.24
CA ALA A 86 -17.39 23.74 6.78
C ALA A 86 -17.03 22.44 6.02
N ARG A 87 -16.10 21.63 6.54
CA ARG A 87 -15.77 20.31 5.99
C ARG A 87 -16.88 19.31 6.25
N ARG A 88 -17.52 19.33 7.42
CA ARG A 88 -18.66 18.45 7.74
C ARG A 88 -19.83 18.71 6.82
N VAL A 89 -20.20 19.99 6.61
CA VAL A 89 -21.25 20.39 5.66
C VAL A 89 -20.89 19.98 4.24
N ARG A 90 -19.65 20.22 3.82
CA ARG A 90 -19.18 19.79 2.49
C ARG A 90 -19.22 18.26 2.34
N HIS A 91 -18.83 17.49 3.34
CA HIS A 91 -18.93 16.02 3.34
C HIS A 91 -20.37 15.55 3.26
N TYR A 92 -21.28 16.20 3.97
CA TYR A 92 -22.71 15.89 3.90
C TYR A 92 -23.25 16.11 2.49
N VAL A 93 -22.96 17.27 1.89
CA VAL A 93 -23.36 17.58 0.50
C VAL A 93 -22.73 16.60 -0.50
N MET A 94 -21.48 16.23 -0.29
CA MET A 94 -20.77 15.26 -1.14
C MET A 94 -21.41 13.87 -1.10
N ASN A 95 -21.89 13.43 0.05
CA ASN A 95 -22.45 12.09 0.22
C ASN A 95 -23.93 12.01 -0.22
N HIS A 96 -24.66 13.13 -0.25
CA HIS A 96 -26.09 13.15 -0.52
C HIS A 96 -26.47 13.85 -1.85
N SER A 97 -25.54 14.48 -2.55
CA SER A 97 -25.80 15.16 -3.83
C SER A 97 -25.17 14.45 -5.01
N VAL A 98 -26.00 13.75 -5.80
CA VAL A 98 -25.57 13.09 -7.04
C VAL A 98 -25.02 14.11 -8.05
N LEU A 99 -25.66 15.28 -8.18
CA LEU A 99 -25.20 16.37 -9.07
C LEU A 99 -23.83 16.91 -8.68
N TYR A 100 -23.59 17.12 -7.39
CA TYR A 100 -22.30 17.58 -6.89
C TYR A 100 -21.20 16.54 -7.15
N ASN A 101 -21.50 15.25 -7.00
CA ASN A 101 -20.55 14.17 -7.26
C ASN A 101 -20.24 14.05 -8.76
N GLN A 102 -21.22 14.21 -9.65
CA GLN A 102 -20.99 14.23 -11.09
C GLN A 102 -20.14 15.44 -11.51
N PHE A 103 -20.46 16.63 -11.02
CA PHE A 103 -19.68 17.83 -11.28
C PHE A 103 -18.23 17.71 -10.77
N ARG A 104 -18.03 17.09 -9.60
CA ARG A 104 -16.71 16.82 -9.04
C ARG A 104 -15.92 15.82 -9.87
N ARG A 105 -16.54 14.76 -10.39
CA ARG A 105 -15.92 13.78 -11.29
C ARG A 105 -15.45 14.45 -12.58
N ILE A 106 -16.30 15.26 -13.21
CA ILE A 106 -15.99 16.00 -14.44
C ILE A 106 -14.85 16.98 -14.19
N ARG A 107 -14.96 17.82 -13.14
CA ARG A 107 -13.91 18.77 -12.79
C ARG A 107 -12.60 18.08 -12.36
N GLY A 108 -12.68 16.93 -11.69
CA GLY A 108 -11.54 16.09 -11.32
C GLY A 108 -10.83 15.55 -12.55
N ALA A 109 -11.56 15.03 -13.53
CA ALA A 109 -11.02 14.55 -14.79
C ALA A 109 -10.32 15.65 -15.60
N PHE A 110 -10.91 16.86 -15.68
CA PHE A 110 -10.27 17.99 -16.34
C PHE A 110 -9.00 18.45 -15.62
N ARG A 111 -9.02 18.51 -14.27
CA ARG A 111 -7.82 18.87 -13.50
C ARG A 111 -6.73 17.80 -13.58
N ALA A 112 -7.10 16.53 -13.54
CA ALA A 112 -6.16 15.42 -13.68
C ALA A 112 -5.49 15.42 -15.07
N ARG A 113 -6.27 15.67 -16.14
CA ARG A 113 -5.72 15.86 -17.48
C ARG A 113 -4.77 17.06 -17.58
N GLY A 114 -5.16 18.22 -17.04
CA GLY A 114 -4.34 19.43 -17.05
C GLY A 114 -3.07 19.32 -16.22
N ALA A 115 -3.11 18.57 -15.13
CA ALA A 115 -1.97 18.33 -14.23
C ALA A 115 -1.12 17.11 -14.62
N LYS A 116 -1.42 16.42 -15.73
CA LYS A 116 -0.78 15.15 -16.14
C LYS A 116 -0.80 14.09 -15.02
N LEU A 117 -1.79 14.15 -14.14
CA LEU A 117 -2.00 13.21 -13.03
C LEU A 117 -2.88 12.01 -13.42
N MET A 118 -3.23 11.89 -14.70
CA MET A 118 -3.80 10.65 -15.20
C MET A 118 -2.65 9.65 -15.25
N HIS A 119 -2.80 8.60 -14.46
CA HIS A 119 -2.09 7.37 -14.75
C HIS A 119 -2.56 6.99 -16.16
N GLY A 120 -1.71 7.12 -17.16
CA GLY A 120 -2.06 6.71 -18.52
C GLY A 120 -2.24 5.20 -18.57
N ASP A 121 -2.78 4.71 -19.66
CA ASP A 121 -2.75 3.29 -20.01
C ASP A 121 -1.30 2.83 -20.25
N ASN A 122 -0.46 3.02 -19.24
CA ASN A 122 0.88 2.47 -19.21
C ASN A 122 0.72 1.00 -18.88
N SER A 123 0.31 0.23 -19.88
CA SER A 123 0.47 -1.20 -19.75
C SER A 123 1.97 -1.46 -19.66
N PHE A 124 2.41 -2.03 -18.55
CA PHE A 124 3.77 -2.56 -18.44
C PHE A 124 4.04 -3.62 -19.52
N GLU A 125 3.03 -4.04 -20.27
CA GLU A 125 3.11 -4.93 -21.43
C GLU A 125 4.01 -4.41 -22.55
N THR A 126 4.17 -3.09 -22.69
CA THR A 126 5.03 -2.48 -23.71
C THR A 126 6.43 -2.14 -23.21
N GLY A 127 6.71 -2.34 -21.94
CA GLY A 127 8.01 -2.05 -21.35
C GLY A 127 9.07 -3.10 -21.71
N ILE A 128 10.33 -2.65 -21.68
CA ILE A 128 11.49 -3.52 -21.92
C ILE A 128 12.25 -3.67 -20.60
N TRP A 129 12.49 -4.91 -20.19
CA TRP A 129 13.32 -5.21 -19.03
C TRP A 129 14.79 -4.97 -19.35
N LYS A 130 15.48 -4.18 -18.55
CA LYS A 130 16.90 -3.87 -18.69
C LYS A 130 17.65 -4.14 -17.39
N PRO A 131 18.88 -4.66 -17.44
CA PRO A 131 19.71 -4.82 -16.26
C PRO A 131 19.91 -3.49 -15.52
N VAL A 132 19.89 -3.52 -14.19
CA VAL A 132 20.21 -2.38 -13.33
C VAL A 132 21.72 -2.30 -13.18
N ASN A 133 22.33 -1.29 -13.79
CA ASN A 133 23.81 -1.10 -13.80
C ASN A 133 24.29 -0.07 -12.79
N THR A 134 23.39 0.64 -12.10
CA THR A 134 23.75 1.68 -11.14
C THR A 134 23.77 1.14 -9.71
N PHE A 135 24.94 1.20 -9.08
CA PHE A 135 25.13 0.75 -7.71
C PHE A 135 25.45 1.92 -6.77
N ILE A 136 24.46 2.38 -6.01
CA ILE A 136 24.75 2.93 -4.70
C ILE A 136 24.86 1.73 -3.76
N GLY A 137 26.00 1.55 -3.10
CA GLY A 137 26.22 0.42 -2.20
C GLY A 137 25.16 0.39 -1.08
N PRO A 138 24.69 -0.80 -0.67
CA PRO A 138 23.65 -0.93 0.37
C PRO A 138 24.03 -0.23 1.69
N ALA A 139 25.30 -0.22 2.06
CA ALA A 139 25.79 0.44 3.28
C ALA A 139 25.64 1.97 3.23
N ALA A 140 26.01 2.60 2.12
CA ALA A 140 25.86 4.05 1.93
C ALA A 140 24.39 4.47 1.93
N LEU A 141 23.53 3.67 1.30
CA LEU A 141 22.09 3.92 1.27
C LEU A 141 21.48 3.77 2.67
N ARG A 142 21.85 2.72 3.41
CA ARG A 142 21.41 2.49 4.78
C ARG A 142 21.85 3.63 5.72
N ALA A 143 23.08 4.11 5.58
CA ALA A 143 23.58 5.26 6.34
C ALA A 143 22.76 6.52 6.04
N LYS A 144 22.51 6.80 4.76
CA LYS A 144 21.69 7.96 4.32
C LYS A 144 20.28 7.95 4.91
N TYR A 145 19.65 6.78 5.03
CA TYR A 145 18.27 6.64 5.50
C TYR A 145 18.15 6.20 6.96
N SER A 146 19.26 6.11 7.70
CA SER A 146 19.30 5.55 9.05
C SER A 146 18.29 6.18 10.03
N GLY A 147 18.18 7.51 10.05
CA GLY A 147 17.18 8.21 10.87
C GLY A 147 15.75 7.85 10.49
N ARG A 148 15.43 7.89 9.19
CA ARG A 148 14.07 7.54 8.71
C ARG A 148 13.71 6.09 9.00
N LEU A 149 14.66 5.16 8.86
CA LEU A 149 14.46 3.74 9.13
C LEU A 149 14.20 3.49 10.62
N ARG A 150 14.97 4.18 11.50
CA ARG A 150 14.71 4.14 12.93
C ARG A 150 13.32 4.66 13.27
N ASP A 151 12.99 5.88 12.82
CA ASP A 151 11.70 6.52 13.11
C ASP A 151 10.52 5.70 12.52
N TYR A 152 10.72 5.06 11.37
CA TYR A 152 9.75 4.14 10.80
C TYR A 152 9.57 2.90 11.68
N GLY A 153 10.67 2.28 12.11
CA GLY A 153 10.62 1.12 13.00
C GLY A 153 9.89 1.43 14.31
N GLU A 154 10.16 2.59 14.92
CA GLU A 154 9.46 3.07 16.12
C GLU A 154 7.95 3.22 15.86
N ARG A 155 7.56 3.80 14.72
CA ARG A 155 6.14 3.91 14.35
C ARG A 155 5.47 2.55 14.13
N LEU A 156 6.17 1.57 13.59
CA LEU A 156 5.60 0.22 13.46
C LEU A 156 5.34 -0.43 14.82
N VAL A 157 6.20 -0.20 15.81
CA VAL A 157 5.97 -0.66 17.20
C VAL A 157 4.72 0.01 17.77
N ILE A 158 4.58 1.33 17.61
CA ILE A 158 3.40 2.07 18.06
C ILE A 158 2.13 1.58 17.33
N LEU A 159 2.22 1.37 16.02
CA LEU A 159 1.09 0.84 15.23
C LEU A 159 0.68 -0.56 15.70
N ALA A 160 1.64 -1.43 15.99
CA ALA A 160 1.36 -2.77 16.52
C ALA A 160 0.66 -2.70 17.89
N ALA A 161 1.08 -1.79 18.77
CA ALA A 161 0.41 -1.55 20.04
C ALA A 161 -1.01 -1.03 19.83
N ALA A 162 -1.21 -0.02 18.97
CA ALA A 162 -2.54 0.53 18.67
C ALA A 162 -3.50 -0.54 18.10
N ILE A 163 -3.01 -1.45 17.27
CA ILE A 163 -3.81 -2.57 16.74
C ILE A 163 -4.21 -3.54 17.88
N ARG A 164 -3.27 -3.87 18.78
CA ARG A 164 -3.56 -4.73 19.93
C ARG A 164 -4.54 -4.10 20.90
N ASP A 165 -4.37 -2.81 21.20
CA ASP A 165 -5.28 -2.05 22.07
C ASP A 165 -6.69 -1.96 21.47
N PHE A 166 -6.79 -1.97 20.13
CA PHE A 166 -8.07 -2.07 19.41
C PHE A 166 -8.69 -3.47 19.46
N GLY A 167 -7.97 -4.46 20.00
CA GLY A 167 -8.44 -5.84 20.18
C GLY A 167 -8.15 -6.78 19.01
N ALA A 168 -7.23 -6.41 18.12
CA ALA A 168 -6.86 -7.21 16.95
C ALA A 168 -5.41 -7.70 16.98
N GLU A 169 -5.11 -8.77 16.25
CA GLU A 169 -3.75 -9.23 16.01
C GLU A 169 -3.11 -8.39 14.89
N PRO A 170 -1.95 -7.73 15.11
CA PRO A 170 -1.21 -7.06 14.08
C PRO A 170 -0.43 -8.05 13.21
N VAL A 171 -0.66 -7.99 11.90
CA VAL A 171 0.09 -8.74 10.88
C VAL A 171 0.67 -7.75 9.89
N PHE A 172 1.99 -7.64 9.81
CA PHE A 172 2.64 -6.74 8.87
C PHE A 172 2.91 -7.44 7.54
N VAL A 173 2.73 -6.69 6.44
CA VAL A 173 2.94 -7.19 5.08
C VAL A 173 3.94 -6.30 4.38
N THR A 174 5.03 -6.87 3.83
CA THR A 174 6.01 -6.12 3.04
C THR A 174 5.46 -5.73 1.68
N GLN A 175 5.95 -4.60 1.12
CA GLN A 175 5.43 -4.03 -0.12
C GLN A 175 6.40 -4.22 -1.31
N PRO A 176 5.96 -4.83 -2.43
CA PRO A 176 6.73 -4.93 -3.65
C PRO A 176 6.73 -3.61 -4.44
N ILE A 177 7.66 -3.50 -5.37
CA ILE A 177 7.66 -2.50 -6.46
C ILE A 177 7.64 -3.25 -7.78
N GLY A 178 6.56 -3.09 -8.56
CA GLY A 178 6.33 -3.84 -9.79
C GLY A 178 7.24 -3.48 -10.96
N ALA A 179 7.94 -2.34 -10.88
CA ALA A 179 8.89 -1.93 -11.93
C ALA A 179 10.25 -2.61 -11.83
N PHE A 180 10.44 -3.55 -10.92
CA PHE A 180 11.69 -4.28 -10.72
C PHE A 180 11.44 -5.76 -10.52
N ARG A 181 12.35 -6.60 -11.03
CA ARG A 181 12.33 -8.04 -10.80
C ARG A 181 13.74 -8.59 -10.61
N SER A 182 13.87 -9.59 -9.77
CA SER A 182 15.11 -10.34 -9.61
C SER A 182 15.09 -11.54 -10.55
N THR A 183 16.17 -11.72 -11.30
CA THR A 183 16.38 -12.87 -12.20
C THR A 183 17.66 -13.59 -11.81
N GLY A 184 17.92 -14.77 -12.41
CA GLY A 184 19.21 -15.45 -12.23
C GLY A 184 20.42 -14.64 -12.69
N GLY A 185 20.22 -13.63 -13.56
CA GLY A 185 21.23 -12.69 -14.05
C GLY A 185 21.38 -11.42 -13.22
N GLY A 186 20.58 -11.23 -12.16
CA GLY A 186 20.61 -10.03 -11.32
C GLY A 186 19.28 -9.27 -11.27
N LEU A 187 19.35 -8.00 -10.89
CA LEU A 187 18.18 -7.12 -10.83
C LEU A 187 17.91 -6.49 -12.20
N GLU A 188 16.68 -6.58 -12.65
CA GLU A 188 16.19 -5.91 -13.86
C GLU A 188 15.14 -4.85 -13.51
N LYS A 189 15.12 -3.78 -14.30
CA LYS A 189 14.17 -2.68 -14.24
C LYS A 189 13.35 -2.62 -15.52
N LEU A 190 12.06 -2.39 -15.38
CA LEU A 190 11.18 -2.12 -16.50
C LEU A 190 11.37 -0.68 -16.97
N VAL A 191 11.78 -0.52 -18.23
CA VAL A 191 11.96 0.78 -18.88
C VAL A 191 10.91 0.92 -19.95
N GLN A 192 10.10 1.96 -19.85
CA GLN A 192 9.12 2.28 -20.87
C GLN A 192 9.71 3.15 -21.98
N PRO A 193 9.23 3.05 -23.22
CA PRO A 193 9.56 3.98 -24.29
C PRO A 193 9.22 5.41 -23.86
N LYS A 194 10.09 6.37 -24.17
CA LYS A 194 9.95 7.78 -23.72
C LYS A 194 8.66 8.46 -24.20
N ASP A 195 8.16 8.05 -25.33
CA ASP A 195 6.93 8.53 -25.97
C ASP A 195 5.64 7.97 -25.30
N VAL A 196 5.77 6.90 -24.51
CA VAL A 196 4.65 6.25 -23.80
C VAL A 196 4.69 6.55 -22.30
N ALA A 197 5.85 6.94 -21.75
CA ALA A 197 6.03 7.17 -20.33
C ALA A 197 5.27 8.41 -19.84
N LEU A 198 4.08 8.23 -19.28
CA LEU A 198 3.27 9.28 -18.64
C LEU A 198 3.63 9.49 -17.16
N ASN A 199 4.27 8.50 -16.53
CA ASN A 199 4.68 8.54 -15.15
C ASN A 199 6.20 8.65 -15.01
N PRO A 200 6.70 9.37 -13.99
CA PRO A 200 8.12 9.38 -13.71
C PRO A 200 8.60 7.95 -13.39
N GLU A 201 9.71 7.56 -14.00
CA GLU A 201 10.35 6.31 -13.68
C GLU A 201 10.71 6.25 -12.20
N ILE A 202 10.39 5.13 -11.54
CA ILE A 202 10.93 4.87 -10.22
C ILE A 202 12.44 4.66 -10.36
N SER A 203 13.21 5.44 -9.60
CA SER A 203 14.66 5.32 -9.60
C SER A 203 15.11 4.03 -8.90
N ASP A 204 16.28 3.52 -9.29
CA ASP A 204 16.91 2.37 -8.63
C ASP A 204 17.13 2.63 -7.13
N VAL A 205 17.35 3.91 -6.77
CA VAL A 205 17.45 4.35 -5.37
C VAL A 205 16.13 4.16 -4.64
N ALA A 206 14.99 4.50 -5.26
CA ALA A 206 13.68 4.34 -4.65
C ALA A 206 13.35 2.86 -4.42
N PHE A 207 13.67 1.98 -5.39
CA PHE A 207 13.52 0.53 -5.22
C PHE A 207 14.35 -0.01 -4.04
N LYS A 208 15.64 0.34 -4.01
CA LYS A 208 16.54 -0.09 -2.93
C LYS A 208 16.14 0.49 -1.57
N THR A 209 15.64 1.74 -1.57
CA THR A 209 15.10 2.37 -0.36
C THR A 209 13.89 1.59 0.15
N MET A 210 12.96 1.20 -0.73
CA MET A 210 11.82 0.36 -0.33
C MET A 210 12.28 -0.98 0.26
N GLY A 211 13.32 -1.59 -0.31
CA GLY A 211 13.97 -2.77 0.25
C GLY A 211 14.42 -2.57 1.71
N LEU A 212 15.04 -1.42 2.03
CA LEU A 212 15.44 -1.09 3.39
C LEU A 212 14.25 -0.91 4.35
N PHE A 213 13.13 -0.35 3.88
CA PHE A 213 11.90 -0.25 4.68
C PHE A 213 11.27 -1.62 4.91
N ASN A 214 11.26 -2.50 3.91
CA ASN A 214 10.85 -3.90 4.09
C ASN A 214 11.76 -4.64 5.09
N ASP A 215 13.09 -4.41 5.04
CA ASP A 215 14.04 -4.94 6.04
C ASP A 215 13.71 -4.45 7.46
N ALA A 216 13.38 -3.17 7.60
CA ALA A 216 12.98 -2.59 8.89
C ALA A 216 11.66 -3.21 9.39
N THR A 217 10.69 -3.45 8.50
CA THR A 217 9.44 -4.14 8.84
C THR A 217 9.72 -5.55 9.36
N ARG A 218 10.55 -6.34 8.66
CA ARG A 218 10.96 -7.69 9.10
C ARG A 218 11.67 -7.67 10.46
N ALA A 219 12.56 -6.70 10.64
CA ALA A 219 13.31 -6.55 11.91
C ALA A 219 12.37 -6.24 13.08
N VAL A 220 11.39 -5.35 12.89
CA VAL A 220 10.37 -5.05 13.92
C VAL A 220 9.52 -6.29 14.21
N CYS A 221 9.08 -7.02 13.18
CA CYS A 221 8.31 -8.25 13.37
C CYS A 221 9.10 -9.25 14.25
N ALA A 222 10.37 -9.49 13.93
CA ALA A 222 11.22 -10.40 14.69
C ALA A 222 11.40 -9.94 16.14
N ALA A 223 11.72 -8.65 16.35
CA ALA A 223 11.96 -8.09 17.67
C ALA A 223 10.70 -8.08 18.56
N GLN A 224 9.54 -7.82 17.98
CA GLN A 224 8.25 -7.73 18.68
C GLN A 224 7.47 -9.04 18.67
N LYS A 225 8.04 -10.12 18.11
CA LYS A 225 7.39 -11.43 17.92
C LYS A 225 6.01 -11.30 17.24
N LEU A 226 5.97 -10.45 16.20
CA LEU A 226 4.79 -10.23 15.37
C LEU A 226 4.83 -11.18 14.17
N ARG A 227 3.65 -11.47 13.65
CA ARG A 227 3.54 -12.13 12.37
C ARG A 227 3.88 -11.16 11.24
N CYS A 228 4.79 -11.59 10.37
CA CYS A 228 5.12 -10.91 9.13
C CYS A 228 4.81 -11.80 7.93
N ILE A 229 4.20 -11.22 6.91
CA ILE A 229 4.00 -11.86 5.61
C ILE A 229 4.92 -11.15 4.62
N ASP A 230 5.93 -11.85 4.11
CA ASP A 230 6.95 -11.25 3.24
C ASP A 230 6.53 -11.30 1.77
N LEU A 231 5.43 -10.60 1.45
CA LEU A 231 4.86 -10.55 0.12
C LEU A 231 5.87 -10.05 -0.93
N ALA A 232 6.71 -9.08 -0.56
CA ALA A 232 7.70 -8.52 -1.48
C ALA A 232 8.80 -9.50 -1.88
N ALA A 233 9.15 -10.46 -1.01
CA ALA A 233 10.18 -11.45 -1.28
C ALA A 233 9.62 -12.77 -1.82
N GLU A 234 8.44 -13.17 -1.38
CA GLU A 234 7.90 -14.50 -1.65
C GLU A 234 7.01 -14.57 -2.90
N VAL A 235 6.37 -13.45 -3.27
CA VAL A 235 5.50 -13.43 -4.45
C VAL A 235 6.31 -13.12 -5.71
N ARG A 236 6.23 -14.03 -6.68
CA ARG A 236 6.76 -13.80 -8.03
C ARG A 236 5.68 -13.16 -8.90
N PHE A 237 5.75 -11.84 -9.02
CA PHE A 237 4.88 -11.11 -9.92
C PHE A 237 5.26 -11.37 -11.39
N GLN A 238 4.26 -11.33 -12.26
CA GLN A 238 4.39 -11.53 -13.70
C GLN A 238 4.18 -10.21 -14.44
N ASP A 239 4.54 -10.19 -15.72
CA ASP A 239 4.23 -9.08 -16.60
C ASP A 239 2.70 -8.91 -16.65
N GLY A 240 2.24 -7.66 -16.52
CA GLY A 240 0.80 -7.36 -16.42
C GLY A 240 0.19 -7.41 -15.01
N ASP A 241 0.93 -7.81 -13.98
CA ASP A 241 0.44 -7.74 -12.58
C ASP A 241 0.38 -6.31 -12.02
N PHE A 242 1.08 -5.37 -12.64
CA PHE A 242 1.06 -3.96 -12.26
C PHE A 242 0.70 -3.09 -13.47
N TYR A 243 -0.05 -2.01 -13.25
CA TYR A 243 -0.34 -1.01 -14.28
C TYR A 243 0.54 0.24 -14.17
N ASP A 244 1.20 0.41 -13.02
CA ASP A 244 2.25 1.39 -12.77
C ASP A 244 3.28 0.78 -11.81
N PRO A 245 4.35 1.49 -11.42
CA PRO A 245 5.39 0.91 -10.56
C PRO A 245 4.91 0.38 -9.20
N LEU A 246 3.74 0.77 -8.71
CA LEU A 246 3.28 0.53 -7.34
C LEU A 246 1.94 -0.19 -7.24
N HIS A 247 1.06 0.00 -8.24
CA HIS A 247 -0.32 -0.42 -8.15
C HIS A 247 -0.60 -1.65 -9.02
N THR A 248 -1.29 -2.62 -8.45
CA THR A 248 -1.62 -3.87 -9.11
C THR A 248 -2.81 -3.74 -10.05
N THR A 249 -2.76 -4.46 -11.17
CA THR A 249 -3.92 -4.76 -12.01
C THR A 249 -4.89 -5.71 -11.30
N PRO A 250 -6.06 -6.02 -11.87
CA PRO A 250 -6.92 -7.09 -11.35
C PRO A 250 -6.19 -8.44 -11.22
N ALA A 251 -5.30 -8.78 -12.16
CA ALA A 251 -4.50 -10.02 -12.12
C ALA A 251 -3.49 -9.99 -10.97
N GLY A 252 -2.76 -8.88 -10.81
CA GLY A 252 -1.83 -8.70 -9.69
C GLY A 252 -2.55 -8.66 -8.35
N SER A 253 -3.74 -8.04 -8.28
CA SER A 253 -4.58 -8.04 -7.08
C SER A 253 -5.03 -9.44 -6.69
N GLN A 254 -5.41 -10.27 -7.67
CA GLN A 254 -5.74 -11.68 -7.43
C GLN A 254 -4.53 -12.44 -6.87
N ARG A 255 -3.34 -12.25 -7.46
CA ARG A 255 -2.09 -12.90 -6.99
C ARG A 255 -1.74 -12.52 -5.56
N VAL A 256 -1.89 -11.24 -5.19
CA VAL A 256 -1.73 -10.77 -3.81
C VAL A 256 -2.74 -11.44 -2.89
N ALA A 257 -4.00 -11.49 -3.29
CA ALA A 257 -5.07 -12.10 -2.50
C ALA A 257 -4.86 -13.60 -2.29
N ASP A 258 -4.45 -14.34 -3.32
CA ASP A 258 -4.17 -15.78 -3.24
C ASP A 258 -3.04 -16.07 -2.25
N PHE A 259 -1.98 -15.27 -2.32
CA PHE A 259 -0.85 -15.41 -1.41
C PHE A 259 -1.24 -15.08 0.04
N LEU A 260 -1.94 -13.98 0.26
CA LEU A 260 -2.42 -13.60 1.59
C LEU A 260 -3.42 -14.64 2.14
N PHE A 261 -4.31 -15.16 1.31
CA PHE A 261 -5.23 -16.23 1.70
C PHE A 261 -4.47 -17.47 2.16
N ALA A 262 -3.48 -17.93 1.40
CA ALA A 262 -2.67 -19.08 1.79
C ALA A 262 -1.91 -18.84 3.11
N ALA A 263 -1.37 -17.63 3.28
CA ALA A 263 -0.66 -17.23 4.50
C ALA A 263 -1.58 -17.10 5.73
N LEU A 264 -2.87 -16.81 5.54
CA LEU A 264 -3.86 -16.58 6.61
C LEU A 264 -4.74 -17.81 6.92
N LYS A 265 -4.71 -18.87 6.10
CA LYS A 265 -5.50 -20.07 6.29
C LYS A 265 -5.58 -20.62 7.71
N PRO A 266 -4.48 -20.62 8.51
CA PRO A 266 -4.52 -21.13 9.88
C PRO A 266 -5.49 -20.39 10.83
N PHE A 267 -5.96 -19.19 10.46
CA PHE A 267 -6.89 -18.40 11.28
C PHE A 267 -8.38 -18.65 10.97
N GLY A 268 -8.68 -19.30 9.85
CA GLY A 268 -10.06 -19.60 9.43
C GLY A 268 -10.55 -20.99 9.81
N ALA A 269 -9.68 -21.85 10.33
CA ALA A 269 -10.02 -23.20 10.74
C ALA A 269 -10.33 -23.25 12.25
N GLY A 270 -11.53 -22.76 12.62
CA GLY A 270 -12.15 -23.07 13.92
C GLY A 270 -11.68 -22.19 15.08
N ASP A 271 -12.50 -21.23 15.42
CA ASP A 271 -12.96 -20.97 16.79
C ASP A 271 -14.36 -20.33 16.74
#